data_c7988e7fdf49e55446a8060b7b950f5b
#
_entry.id   c7988e7fdf49e55446a8060b7b950f5b
#
_cell.length_a   1.000
_cell.length_b   1.000
_cell.length_c   1.000
_cell.angle_alpha   90.00
_cell.angle_beta   90.00
_cell.angle_gamma   90.00
#
_symmetry.space_group_name_H-M   'P 1'
#
loop_
_entity.id
_entity.type
_entity.pdbx_description
1 polymer ?
#
loop_
_entity_poly.entity_id
_entity_poly.type
_entity_poly.pdbx_seq_one_letter_code
_entity_poly.pdbx_strand_id
1 'polypeptide(L)'
;MRTADFYYDLPQELIAQDPLEDRSSSRLMHLNKEDGILEHRHFTDILDYLKEGDCLVINDTKVIPARLYGHKEDTGAVIEILLLKRRENDIWECLVKPGKKARPGARIVFGDGILTGEIVDIVDEGNRLIQFHYEGIFEEILDRLGEMPLPPYITHKLQDKNRYQTVYAKNEGSAAAPTAGLHFTKELLEKVWEKGVNIAHVTLHVGLGTFRPVKVDDVENHHMHSEFYVVEEDQANLINETKKNGGRVISVGTTSCRTLESATGEDGILRAGSGWTEIFIYPGYRFKMIDCLITNFHLPESTLLMLVSALAGKEKIMHAYEEAVKERYRFFSFGDAMMIE
;
A
#
# COMPACT_ATOMS: atom_id res chain seq x y z
N MET A 1 -11.20 -3.48 22.35
CA MET A 1 -9.82 -2.94 22.20
C MET A 1 -9.92 -1.51 21.71
N ARG A 2 -9.15 -0.57 22.30
CA ARG A 2 -9.25 0.85 21.93
C ARG A 2 -8.19 1.21 20.89
N THR A 3 -8.51 2.12 20.00
CA THR A 3 -7.56 2.69 19.03
C THR A 3 -6.36 3.31 19.75
N ALA A 4 -6.59 4.02 20.85
CA ALA A 4 -5.54 4.62 21.68
C ALA A 4 -4.55 3.60 22.30
N ASP A 5 -4.89 2.31 22.36
CA ASP A 5 -3.98 1.26 22.83
C ASP A 5 -2.78 1.04 21.87
N PHE A 6 -2.84 1.62 20.66
CA PHE A 6 -1.80 1.59 19.63
C PHE A 6 -1.10 2.93 19.46
N TYR A 7 -1.21 3.80 20.45
CA TYR A 7 -0.49 5.06 20.46
C TYR A 7 0.98 4.86 20.87
N TYR A 8 1.88 5.53 20.16
CA TYR A 8 3.27 5.75 20.56
C TYR A 8 3.68 7.16 20.12
N ASP A 9 4.65 7.75 20.80
CA ASP A 9 5.14 9.07 20.47
C ASP A 9 6.08 8.99 19.25
N LEU A 10 5.67 9.60 18.15
CA LEU A 10 6.45 9.64 16.89
C LEU A 10 6.89 11.07 16.61
N PRO A 11 8.18 11.39 16.77
CA PRO A 11 8.74 12.67 16.35
C PRO A 11 8.55 12.89 14.84
N GLN A 12 8.06 14.05 14.46
CA GLN A 12 7.73 14.37 13.07
C GLN A 12 8.95 14.31 12.14
N GLU A 13 10.15 14.62 12.65
CA GLU A 13 11.40 14.54 11.89
C GLU A 13 11.81 13.12 11.50
N LEU A 14 11.22 12.09 12.10
CA LEU A 14 11.45 10.69 11.71
C LEU A 14 10.58 10.25 10.53
N ILE A 15 9.59 11.03 10.15
CA ILE A 15 8.75 10.75 8.99
C ILE A 15 9.55 11.07 7.72
N ALA A 16 9.93 10.04 6.96
CA ALA A 16 10.74 10.19 5.77
C ALA A 16 9.99 10.95 4.67
N GLN A 17 10.58 12.06 4.20
CA GLN A 17 10.03 12.88 3.14
C GLN A 17 10.55 12.50 1.77
N ASP A 18 11.76 11.97 1.69
CA ASP A 18 12.46 11.64 0.47
C ASP A 18 12.96 10.18 0.51
N PRO A 19 12.92 9.46 -0.64
CA PRO A 19 13.54 8.14 -0.75
C PRO A 19 15.06 8.24 -0.65
N LEU A 20 15.68 7.20 -0.10
CA LEU A 20 17.14 7.03 -0.15
C LEU A 20 17.60 6.90 -1.61
N GLU A 21 18.80 7.34 -1.93
CA GLU A 21 19.36 7.21 -3.28
C GLU A 21 19.42 5.75 -3.72
N ASP A 22 19.99 4.88 -2.90
CA ASP A 22 19.89 3.43 -3.03
C ASP A 22 18.73 2.89 -2.18
N ARG A 23 17.75 2.24 -2.84
CA ARG A 23 16.55 1.68 -2.19
C ARG A 23 16.89 0.66 -1.11
N SER A 24 17.87 -0.19 -1.38
CA SER A 24 18.25 -1.32 -0.52
C SER A 24 19.19 -0.91 0.63
N SER A 25 19.63 0.35 0.67
CA SER A 25 20.46 0.88 1.77
C SER A 25 19.67 1.27 3.02
N SER A 26 18.32 1.14 3.01
CA SER A 26 17.50 1.35 4.19
C SER A 26 17.87 0.39 5.32
N ARG A 27 17.59 0.81 6.56
CA ARG A 27 17.75 -0.07 7.71
C ARG A 27 16.65 -1.12 7.74
N LEU A 28 16.96 -2.26 8.35
CA LEU A 28 16.03 -3.34 8.61
C LEU A 28 16.03 -3.63 10.11
N MET A 29 14.87 -3.60 10.74
CA MET A 29 14.67 -4.16 12.07
C MET A 29 14.08 -5.56 11.92
N HIS A 30 14.80 -6.56 12.35
CA HIS A 30 14.28 -7.92 12.44
C HIS A 30 13.67 -8.13 13.83
N LEU A 31 12.42 -8.59 13.87
CA LEU A 31 11.70 -8.97 15.08
C LEU A 31 11.35 -10.46 15.02
N ASN A 32 11.92 -11.22 15.93
CA ASN A 32 11.48 -12.58 16.19
C ASN A 32 10.16 -12.55 16.99
N LYS A 33 9.07 -13.01 16.37
CA LYS A 33 7.73 -12.95 17.00
C LYS A 33 7.55 -13.92 18.16
N GLU A 34 8.40 -14.96 18.27
CA GLU A 34 8.29 -15.94 19.35
C GLU A 34 8.83 -15.35 20.68
N ASP A 35 10.05 -14.83 20.68
CA ASP A 35 10.73 -14.36 21.88
C ASP A 35 10.82 -12.82 21.99
N GLY A 36 10.53 -12.08 20.92
CA GLY A 36 10.55 -10.62 20.88
C GLY A 36 11.95 -10.02 20.71
N ILE A 37 12.97 -10.83 20.37
CA ILE A 37 14.33 -10.36 20.13
C ILE A 37 14.34 -9.47 18.88
N LEU A 38 15.02 -8.31 19.03
CA LEU A 38 15.24 -7.33 17.98
C LEU A 38 16.68 -7.36 17.49
N GLU A 39 16.86 -7.33 16.17
CA GLU A 39 18.16 -7.13 15.53
C GLU A 39 18.11 -5.91 14.60
N HIS A 40 19.18 -5.13 14.59
CA HIS A 40 19.32 -3.97 13.72
C HIS A 40 20.26 -4.29 12.57
N ARG A 41 19.76 -4.22 11.35
CA ARG A 41 20.41 -4.63 10.12
C ARG A 41 20.22 -3.59 9.02
N HIS A 42 20.74 -3.87 7.82
CA HIS A 42 20.37 -3.19 6.57
C HIS A 42 19.46 -4.06 5.72
N PHE A 43 18.70 -3.48 4.82
CA PHE A 43 17.71 -4.22 4.04
C PHE A 43 18.35 -5.32 3.18
N THR A 44 19.58 -5.12 2.70
CA THR A 44 20.34 -6.14 1.98
C THR A 44 20.57 -7.43 2.76
N ASP A 45 20.57 -7.34 4.10
CA ASP A 45 20.75 -8.49 4.99
C ASP A 45 19.49 -9.36 5.09
N ILE A 46 18.40 -8.98 4.39
CA ILE A 46 17.20 -9.80 4.29
C ILE A 46 17.50 -11.21 3.79
N LEU A 47 18.57 -11.35 2.98
CA LEU A 47 19.04 -12.63 2.48
C LEU A 47 19.43 -13.61 3.61
N ASP A 48 19.88 -13.13 4.75
CA ASP A 48 20.28 -13.96 5.88
C ASP A 48 19.09 -14.64 6.56
N TYR A 49 17.90 -14.05 6.44
CA TYR A 49 16.65 -14.52 7.02
C TYR A 49 15.81 -15.38 6.08
N LEU A 50 16.07 -15.31 4.77
CA LEU A 50 15.38 -16.13 3.76
C LEU A 50 16.04 -17.49 3.61
N LYS A 51 15.24 -18.55 3.41
CA LYS A 51 15.69 -19.94 3.29
C LYS A 51 15.27 -20.52 1.95
N GLU A 52 16.05 -21.46 1.42
CA GLU A 52 15.66 -22.25 0.27
C GLU A 52 14.29 -22.89 0.50
N GLY A 53 13.41 -22.82 -0.48
CA GLY A 53 12.05 -23.32 -0.41
C GLY A 53 11.02 -22.34 0.18
N ASP A 54 11.42 -21.17 0.68
CA ASP A 54 10.50 -20.09 1.04
C ASP A 54 9.83 -19.51 -0.21
N CYS A 55 8.71 -18.81 -0.02
CA CYS A 55 8.07 -18.02 -1.07
C CYS A 55 7.91 -16.57 -0.61
N LEU A 56 8.57 -15.65 -1.31
CA LEU A 56 8.42 -14.21 -1.16
C LEU A 56 7.24 -13.73 -2.01
N VAL A 57 6.19 -13.21 -1.40
CA VAL A 57 4.99 -12.75 -2.12
C VAL A 57 4.98 -11.23 -2.19
N ILE A 58 5.00 -10.70 -3.41
CA ILE A 58 5.08 -9.28 -3.73
C ILE A 58 3.81 -8.79 -4.43
N ASN A 59 3.45 -7.54 -4.20
CA ASN A 59 2.31 -6.89 -4.86
C ASN A 59 2.80 -6.11 -6.08
N ASP A 60 2.43 -6.56 -7.28
CA ASP A 60 2.88 -6.01 -8.56
C ASP A 60 2.00 -4.88 -9.10
N THR A 61 1.14 -4.33 -8.26
CA THR A 61 0.33 -3.17 -8.65
C THR A 61 1.20 -1.98 -9.07
N LYS A 62 0.74 -1.25 -10.07
CA LYS A 62 1.39 -0.03 -10.57
C LYS A 62 0.54 1.20 -10.24
N VAL A 63 1.17 2.20 -9.64
CA VAL A 63 0.54 3.47 -9.34
C VAL A 63 0.33 4.24 -10.62
N ILE A 64 -0.89 4.74 -10.81
CA ILE A 64 -1.21 5.66 -11.90
C ILE A 64 -1.02 7.12 -11.44
N PRO A 65 -0.66 8.06 -12.33
CA PRO A 65 -0.57 9.47 -12.00
C PRO A 65 -1.98 10.08 -11.80
N ALA A 66 -2.61 9.65 -10.72
CA ALA A 66 -4.03 9.84 -10.44
C ALA A 66 -4.40 11.25 -9.96
N ARG A 67 -3.43 12.12 -9.69
CA ARG A 67 -3.69 13.49 -9.23
C ARG A 67 -3.68 14.47 -10.40
N LEU A 68 -4.80 15.09 -10.66
CA LEU A 68 -5.02 16.03 -11.75
C LEU A 68 -5.32 17.44 -11.22
N TYR A 69 -4.76 18.43 -11.86
CA TYR A 69 -5.06 19.84 -11.61
C TYR A 69 -5.74 20.45 -12.85
N GLY A 70 -6.93 20.95 -12.66
CA GLY A 70 -7.70 21.61 -13.70
C GLY A 70 -8.31 22.92 -13.20
N HIS A 71 -9.07 23.56 -14.05
CA HIS A 71 -9.81 24.76 -13.71
C HIS A 71 -11.28 24.61 -14.12
N LYS A 72 -12.15 25.19 -13.32
CA LYS A 72 -13.57 25.24 -13.63
C LYS A 72 -13.79 26.10 -14.87
N GLU A 73 -14.55 25.57 -15.85
CA GLU A 73 -14.74 26.19 -17.16
C GLU A 73 -15.36 27.62 -17.06
N ASP A 74 -16.31 27.78 -16.15
CA ASP A 74 -17.07 29.03 -15.98
C ASP A 74 -16.37 30.10 -15.15
N THR A 75 -15.58 29.72 -14.14
CA THR A 75 -15.01 30.65 -13.16
C THR A 75 -13.48 30.69 -13.15
N GLY A 76 -12.81 29.76 -13.84
CA GLY A 76 -11.35 29.62 -13.80
C GLY A 76 -10.81 29.12 -12.44
N ALA A 77 -11.68 28.75 -11.50
CA ALA A 77 -11.25 28.30 -10.19
C ALA A 77 -10.47 26.99 -10.28
N VAL A 78 -9.29 26.96 -9.67
CA VAL A 78 -8.44 25.75 -9.63
C VAL A 78 -9.14 24.65 -8.83
N ILE A 79 -9.13 23.45 -9.41
CA ILE A 79 -9.70 22.23 -8.84
C ILE A 79 -8.63 21.14 -8.89
N GLU A 80 -8.35 20.54 -7.75
CA GLU A 80 -7.56 19.32 -7.63
C GLU A 80 -8.50 18.12 -7.64
N ILE A 81 -8.22 17.15 -8.49
CA ILE A 81 -8.94 15.88 -8.57
C ILE A 81 -7.96 14.74 -8.31
N LEU A 82 -8.39 13.77 -7.53
CA LEU A 82 -7.66 12.57 -7.29
C LEU A 82 -8.55 11.38 -7.64
N LEU A 83 -8.15 10.65 -8.68
CA LEU A 83 -8.83 9.46 -9.17
C LEU A 83 -8.76 8.34 -8.13
N LEU A 84 -9.89 7.74 -7.78
CA LEU A 84 -9.97 6.66 -6.79
C LEU A 84 -10.34 5.32 -7.44
N LYS A 85 -11.43 5.30 -8.19
CA LYS A 85 -12.00 4.09 -8.75
C LYS A 85 -12.66 4.38 -10.09
N ARG A 86 -12.25 3.63 -11.12
CA ARG A 86 -12.92 3.64 -12.42
C ARG A 86 -14.23 2.87 -12.33
N ARG A 87 -15.28 3.46 -12.85
CA ARG A 87 -16.61 2.89 -13.05
C ARG A 87 -16.82 2.63 -14.55
N GLU A 88 -18.01 2.20 -14.92
CA GLU A 88 -18.38 2.04 -16.33
C GLU A 88 -18.44 3.39 -17.07
N ASN A 89 -18.29 3.37 -18.39
CA ASN A 89 -18.44 4.52 -19.29
C ASN A 89 -17.54 5.73 -18.96
N ASP A 90 -16.28 5.48 -18.60
CA ASP A 90 -15.30 6.52 -18.23
C ASP A 90 -15.74 7.45 -17.09
N ILE A 91 -16.64 6.97 -16.25
CA ILE A 91 -16.96 7.60 -14.98
C ILE A 91 -15.92 7.16 -13.93
N TRP A 92 -15.41 8.14 -13.21
CA TRP A 92 -14.51 7.89 -12.10
C TRP A 92 -15.05 8.45 -10.80
N GLU A 93 -14.92 7.67 -9.75
CA GLU A 93 -15.06 8.17 -8.39
C GLU A 93 -13.77 8.87 -8.00
N CYS A 94 -13.90 10.11 -7.51
CA CYS A 94 -12.77 11.00 -7.26
C CYS A 94 -12.92 11.76 -5.94
N LEU A 95 -11.81 12.01 -5.27
CA LEU A 95 -11.72 13.11 -4.31
C LEU A 95 -11.51 14.41 -5.06
N VAL A 96 -12.21 15.47 -4.62
CA VAL A 96 -12.14 16.78 -5.26
C VAL A 96 -11.89 17.87 -4.24
N LYS A 97 -10.94 18.75 -4.53
CA LYS A 97 -10.58 19.85 -3.64
C LYS A 97 -10.46 21.19 -4.43
N PRO A 98 -11.15 22.24 -4.01
CA PRO A 98 -12.16 22.32 -2.94
C PRO A 98 -13.53 21.78 -3.37
N GLY A 99 -14.10 20.84 -2.59
CA GLY A 99 -15.38 20.18 -2.92
C GLY A 99 -16.57 21.13 -3.06
N LYS A 100 -16.57 22.28 -2.35
CA LYS A 100 -17.64 23.29 -2.44
C LYS A 100 -17.80 23.91 -3.83
N LYS A 101 -16.73 23.90 -4.64
CA LYS A 101 -16.73 24.45 -6.01
C LYS A 101 -17.09 23.41 -7.06
N ALA A 102 -17.03 22.12 -6.72
CA ALA A 102 -17.27 20.97 -7.60
C ALA A 102 -18.64 20.35 -7.29
N ARG A 103 -19.71 21.00 -7.78
CA ARG A 103 -21.11 20.52 -7.67
C ARG A 103 -21.51 19.79 -8.95
N PRO A 104 -22.52 18.90 -8.92
CA PRO A 104 -23.06 18.29 -10.11
C PRO A 104 -23.38 19.32 -11.20
N GLY A 105 -23.03 18.98 -12.46
CA GLY A 105 -23.11 19.87 -13.62
C GLY A 105 -21.90 20.81 -13.81
N ALA A 106 -20.94 20.86 -12.86
CA ALA A 106 -19.72 21.64 -13.05
C ALA A 106 -18.77 20.94 -14.04
N ARG A 107 -18.24 21.70 -14.99
CA ARG A 107 -17.21 21.23 -15.95
C ARG A 107 -15.85 21.74 -15.56
N ILE A 108 -14.86 20.87 -15.66
CA ILE A 108 -13.47 21.10 -15.29
C ILE A 108 -12.61 20.78 -16.51
N VAL A 109 -11.70 21.68 -16.83
CA VAL A 109 -10.80 21.59 -17.99
C VAL A 109 -9.38 21.36 -17.51
N PHE A 110 -8.68 20.40 -18.13
CA PHE A 110 -7.29 20.03 -17.84
C PHE A 110 -6.44 20.15 -19.11
N GLY A 111 -5.19 20.61 -18.96
CA GLY A 111 -4.20 20.59 -20.02
C GLY A 111 -4.66 21.25 -21.31
N ASP A 112 -5.13 22.50 -21.26
CA ASP A 112 -5.62 23.26 -22.41
C ASP A 112 -6.76 22.55 -23.20
N GLY A 113 -7.57 21.76 -22.49
CA GLY A 113 -8.73 21.09 -23.07
C GLY A 113 -8.49 19.68 -23.60
N ILE A 114 -7.30 19.11 -23.39
CA ILE A 114 -6.99 17.73 -23.78
C ILE A 114 -7.88 16.73 -23.02
N LEU A 115 -8.23 17.07 -21.76
CA LEU A 115 -9.14 16.33 -20.94
C LEU A 115 -10.17 17.28 -20.33
N THR A 116 -11.43 16.89 -20.34
CA THR A 116 -12.50 17.57 -19.62
C THR A 116 -13.24 16.60 -18.72
N GLY A 117 -13.72 17.09 -17.59
CA GLY A 117 -14.50 16.28 -16.64
C GLY A 117 -15.78 16.99 -16.26
N GLU A 118 -16.89 16.29 -16.25
CA GLU A 118 -18.19 16.77 -15.76
C GLU A 118 -18.51 16.09 -14.44
N ILE A 119 -18.81 16.87 -13.42
CA ILE A 119 -19.29 16.33 -12.14
C ILE A 119 -20.71 15.81 -12.33
N VAL A 120 -20.89 14.50 -12.26
CA VAL A 120 -22.20 13.83 -12.46
C VAL A 120 -22.96 13.78 -11.15
N ASP A 121 -22.27 13.37 -10.05
CA ASP A 121 -22.93 13.17 -8.76
C ASP A 121 -21.96 13.32 -7.59
N ILE A 122 -22.54 13.31 -6.38
CA ILE A 122 -21.82 13.28 -5.11
C ILE A 122 -22.23 11.97 -4.41
N VAL A 123 -21.26 11.14 -4.10
CA VAL A 123 -21.43 9.86 -3.44
C VAL A 123 -20.89 9.89 -2.01
N ASP A 124 -20.86 8.71 -1.38
CA ASP A 124 -20.42 8.55 0.00
C ASP A 124 -19.09 9.25 0.30
N GLU A 125 -18.94 9.69 1.55
CA GLU A 125 -17.77 10.44 2.04
C GLU A 125 -17.51 11.76 1.31
N GLY A 126 -18.44 12.24 0.49
CA GLY A 126 -18.31 13.46 -0.29
C GLY A 126 -17.45 13.32 -1.54
N ASN A 127 -17.16 12.08 -1.99
CA ASN A 127 -16.53 11.82 -3.28
C ASN A 127 -17.42 12.28 -4.44
N ARG A 128 -16.81 12.52 -5.59
CA ARG A 128 -17.52 12.94 -6.82
C ARG A 128 -17.45 11.83 -7.85
N LEU A 129 -18.56 11.61 -8.53
CA LEU A 129 -18.56 10.88 -9.81
C LEU A 129 -18.28 11.89 -10.91
N ILE A 130 -17.23 11.64 -11.69
CA ILE A 130 -16.79 12.51 -12.77
C ILE A 130 -16.79 11.72 -14.06
N GLN A 131 -17.56 12.19 -15.04
CA GLN A 131 -17.51 11.70 -16.42
C GLN A 131 -16.38 12.42 -17.14
N PHE A 132 -15.38 11.68 -17.61
CA PHE A 132 -14.30 12.25 -18.39
C PHE A 132 -14.60 12.19 -19.89
N HIS A 133 -14.19 13.21 -20.62
CA HIS A 133 -14.26 13.33 -22.06
C HIS A 133 -12.89 13.69 -22.61
N TYR A 134 -12.42 12.89 -23.56
CA TYR A 134 -11.07 12.98 -24.16
C TYR A 134 -11.03 12.29 -25.51
N GLU A 135 -9.97 12.51 -26.28
CA GLU A 135 -9.67 11.75 -27.49
C GLU A 135 -8.40 10.94 -27.28
N GLY A 136 -8.39 9.68 -27.73
CA GLY A 136 -7.25 8.77 -27.61
C GLY A 136 -7.31 7.86 -26.38
N ILE A 137 -6.15 7.59 -25.78
CA ILE A 137 -5.98 6.66 -24.66
C ILE A 137 -5.89 7.45 -23.36
N PHE A 138 -6.78 7.14 -22.41
CA PHE A 138 -6.88 7.83 -21.14
C PHE A 138 -5.59 7.77 -20.32
N GLU A 139 -4.95 6.62 -20.30
CA GLU A 139 -3.70 6.37 -19.58
C GLU A 139 -2.56 7.25 -20.10
N GLU A 140 -2.45 7.48 -21.42
CA GLU A 140 -1.46 8.39 -22.02
C GLU A 140 -1.72 9.85 -21.63
N ILE A 141 -2.99 10.23 -21.53
CA ILE A 141 -3.39 11.56 -21.07
C ILE A 141 -3.03 11.75 -19.60
N LEU A 142 -3.27 10.73 -18.76
CA LEU A 142 -2.86 10.75 -17.36
C LEU A 142 -1.34 10.90 -17.21
N ASP A 143 -0.56 10.20 -18.04
CA ASP A 143 0.91 10.32 -18.00
C ASP A 143 1.41 11.74 -18.32
N ARG A 144 0.67 12.47 -19.15
CA ARG A 144 0.98 13.88 -19.51
C ARG A 144 0.53 14.88 -18.46
N LEU A 145 -0.65 14.71 -17.92
CA LEU A 145 -1.33 15.71 -17.07
C LEU A 145 -1.28 15.39 -15.59
N GLY A 146 -1.12 14.11 -15.25
CA GLY A 146 -1.24 13.63 -13.88
C GLY A 146 0.07 13.70 -13.09
N GLU A 147 -0.07 13.87 -11.79
CA GLU A 147 1.00 13.74 -10.81
C GLU A 147 0.81 12.47 -9.98
N MET A 148 1.94 11.92 -9.49
CA MET A 148 1.90 10.78 -8.58
C MET A 148 1.21 11.16 -7.28
N PRO A 149 0.21 10.39 -6.85
CA PRO A 149 -0.58 10.69 -5.65
C PRO A 149 0.16 10.29 -4.38
N LEU A 150 1.17 11.08 -4.01
CA LEU A 150 1.91 10.83 -2.76
C LEU A 150 0.98 10.92 -1.54
N PRO A 151 1.23 10.12 -0.49
CA PRO A 151 0.52 10.23 0.77
C PRO A 151 0.59 11.63 1.38
N PRO A 152 -0.44 12.07 2.14
CA PRO A 152 -0.54 13.44 2.63
C PRO A 152 0.56 13.87 3.61
N TYR A 153 1.27 12.92 4.22
CA TYR A 153 2.40 13.18 5.11
C TYR A 153 3.72 13.44 4.38
N ILE A 154 3.77 13.16 3.05
CA ILE A 154 4.90 13.55 2.19
C ILE A 154 4.57 14.91 1.59
N THR A 155 5.30 15.92 2.04
CA THR A 155 5.11 17.31 1.61
C THR A 155 6.16 17.76 0.59
N HIS A 156 7.25 17.01 0.46
CA HIS A 156 8.28 17.27 -0.53
C HIS A 156 7.82 16.80 -1.91
N LYS A 157 8.13 17.61 -2.93
CA LYS A 157 7.87 17.21 -4.32
C LYS A 157 8.88 16.18 -4.77
N LEU A 158 8.39 15.04 -5.20
CA LEU A 158 9.23 13.96 -5.73
C LEU A 158 9.89 14.39 -7.06
N GLN A 159 11.21 14.34 -7.14
CA GLN A 159 11.96 14.72 -8.35
C GLN A 159 11.82 13.68 -9.45
N ASP A 160 11.88 12.40 -9.09
CA ASP A 160 11.66 11.28 -9.99
C ASP A 160 10.42 10.48 -9.55
N LYS A 161 9.36 10.55 -10.35
CA LYS A 161 8.10 9.85 -10.09
C LYS A 161 8.26 8.32 -9.98
N ASN A 162 9.29 7.74 -10.63
CA ASN A 162 9.56 6.30 -10.58
C ASN A 162 10.07 5.84 -9.19
N ARG A 163 10.47 6.77 -8.33
CA ARG A 163 10.87 6.44 -6.96
C ARG A 163 9.68 6.01 -6.10
N TYR A 164 8.45 6.35 -6.50
CA TYR A 164 7.21 5.87 -5.86
C TYR A 164 6.56 4.72 -6.66
N GLN A 165 7.40 3.87 -7.24
CA GLN A 165 7.04 2.60 -7.91
C GLN A 165 8.00 1.50 -7.48
N THR A 166 7.48 0.28 -7.34
CA THR A 166 8.34 -0.90 -7.18
C THR A 166 9.03 -1.23 -8.50
N VAL A 167 10.18 -1.90 -8.45
CA VAL A 167 10.93 -2.29 -9.66
C VAL A 167 10.22 -3.39 -10.48
N TYR A 168 9.16 -3.97 -9.90
CA TYR A 168 8.35 -5.03 -10.49
C TYR A 168 6.89 -4.60 -10.74
N ALA A 169 6.57 -3.31 -10.62
CA ALA A 169 5.24 -2.79 -10.88
C ALA A 169 4.79 -3.11 -12.31
N LYS A 170 3.60 -3.73 -12.45
CA LYS A 170 3.08 -4.23 -13.73
C LYS A 170 1.63 -3.83 -13.98
N ASN A 171 0.74 -4.13 -13.04
CA ASN A 171 -0.70 -4.00 -13.20
C ASN A 171 -1.19 -2.62 -12.75
N GLU A 172 -1.57 -1.76 -13.69
CA GLU A 172 -2.03 -0.39 -13.43
C GLU A 172 -3.39 -0.36 -12.72
N GLY A 173 -3.59 0.64 -11.85
CA GLY A 173 -4.87 0.85 -11.19
C GLY A 173 -4.77 1.31 -9.72
N SER A 174 -3.58 1.43 -9.18
CA SER A 174 -3.36 1.81 -7.78
C SER A 174 -3.23 3.32 -7.61
N ALA A 175 -3.83 3.84 -6.53
CA ALA A 175 -3.64 5.21 -6.09
C ALA A 175 -2.45 5.36 -5.13
N ALA A 176 -1.85 4.26 -4.66
CA ALA A 176 -0.67 4.28 -3.80
C ALA A 176 0.25 3.08 -4.06
N ALA A 177 1.56 3.27 -3.83
CA ALA A 177 2.53 2.19 -3.99
C ALA A 177 2.48 1.20 -2.81
N PRO A 178 2.75 -0.10 -3.04
CA PRO A 178 3.01 -1.06 -1.98
C PRO A 178 4.41 -0.82 -1.42
N THR A 179 4.52 0.11 -0.47
CA THR A 179 5.76 0.79 -0.10
C THR A 179 6.84 -0.11 0.49
N ALA A 180 6.49 -1.23 1.12
CA ALA A 180 7.47 -2.23 1.55
C ALA A 180 8.25 -2.83 0.37
N GLY A 181 7.65 -2.87 -0.81
CA GLY A 181 8.31 -3.32 -2.03
C GLY A 181 9.33 -2.32 -2.59
N LEU A 182 9.29 -1.05 -2.15
CA LEU A 182 10.23 -0.03 -2.61
C LEU A 182 11.67 -0.28 -2.18
N HIS A 183 11.89 -1.09 -1.15
CA HIS A 183 13.23 -1.47 -0.67
C HIS A 183 13.96 -2.42 -1.62
N PHE A 184 13.23 -3.18 -2.43
CA PHE A 184 13.83 -4.14 -3.36
C PHE A 184 14.38 -3.47 -4.60
N THR A 185 15.58 -3.90 -5.01
CA THR A 185 16.13 -3.68 -6.34
C THR A 185 15.98 -4.97 -7.16
N LYS A 186 16.17 -4.87 -8.49
CA LYS A 186 16.16 -6.07 -9.34
C LYS A 186 17.28 -7.04 -8.96
N GLU A 187 18.46 -6.51 -8.68
CA GLU A 187 19.64 -7.27 -8.27
C GLU A 187 19.41 -8.01 -6.93
N LEU A 188 18.70 -7.37 -5.98
CA LEU A 188 18.38 -8.04 -4.72
C LEU A 188 17.36 -9.17 -4.95
N LEU A 189 16.36 -8.96 -5.79
CA LEU A 189 15.39 -10.02 -6.14
C LEU A 189 16.05 -11.18 -6.89
N GLU A 190 17.02 -10.91 -7.77
CA GLU A 190 17.83 -11.95 -8.42
C GLU A 190 18.57 -12.81 -7.39
N LYS A 191 19.23 -12.18 -6.40
CA LYS A 191 19.90 -12.90 -5.28
C LYS A 191 18.93 -13.70 -4.44
N VAL A 192 17.71 -13.20 -4.20
CA VAL A 192 16.65 -13.94 -3.51
C VAL A 192 16.30 -15.21 -4.29
N TRP A 193 16.12 -15.09 -5.60
CA TRP A 193 15.82 -16.24 -6.47
C TRP A 193 16.98 -17.23 -6.56
N GLU A 194 18.22 -16.74 -6.71
CA GLU A 194 19.43 -17.58 -6.73
C GLU A 194 19.62 -18.37 -5.42
N LYS A 195 19.11 -17.87 -4.31
CA LYS A 195 19.11 -18.56 -3.01
C LYS A 195 18.08 -19.71 -2.94
N GLY A 196 17.28 -19.92 -3.97
CA GLY A 196 16.24 -20.95 -4.01
C GLY A 196 14.93 -20.52 -3.34
N VAL A 197 14.72 -19.23 -3.18
CA VAL A 197 13.46 -18.65 -2.69
C VAL A 197 12.55 -18.37 -3.88
N ASN A 198 11.34 -18.89 -3.84
CA ASN A 198 10.33 -18.59 -4.84
C ASN A 198 9.87 -17.13 -4.72
N ILE A 199 9.55 -16.51 -5.84
CA ILE A 199 8.96 -15.15 -5.87
C ILE A 199 7.59 -15.27 -6.54
N ALA A 200 6.54 -15.03 -5.78
CA ALA A 200 5.16 -15.02 -6.25
C ALA A 200 4.59 -13.60 -6.30
N HIS A 201 3.71 -13.37 -7.23
CA HIS A 201 3.08 -12.08 -7.47
C HIS A 201 1.58 -12.15 -7.11
N VAL A 202 1.11 -11.13 -6.44
CA VAL A 202 -0.32 -10.85 -6.28
C VAL A 202 -0.56 -9.40 -6.69
N THR A 203 -1.79 -9.06 -7.04
CA THR A 203 -2.17 -7.67 -7.32
C THR A 203 -3.18 -7.22 -6.29
N LEU A 204 -2.95 -6.09 -5.65
CA LEU A 204 -3.97 -5.36 -4.89
C LEU A 204 -3.83 -3.88 -5.23
N HIS A 205 -4.88 -3.30 -5.77
CA HIS A 205 -4.92 -1.88 -6.06
C HIS A 205 -5.24 -1.10 -4.78
N VAL A 206 -4.21 -0.42 -4.27
CA VAL A 206 -4.29 0.34 -3.01
C VAL A 206 -5.11 1.61 -3.23
N GLY A 207 -6.17 1.75 -2.45
CA GLY A 207 -6.95 2.98 -2.38
C GLY A 207 -6.35 3.98 -1.38
N LEU A 208 -6.75 5.24 -1.50
CA LEU A 208 -6.29 6.30 -0.57
C LEU A 208 -6.87 6.17 0.84
N GLY A 209 -7.86 5.31 1.02
CA GLY A 209 -8.43 5.00 2.33
C GLY A 209 -7.39 4.50 3.32
N THR A 210 -6.34 3.83 2.83
CA THR A 210 -5.22 3.33 3.65
C THR A 210 -4.47 4.42 4.40
N PHE A 211 -4.52 5.67 3.93
CA PHE A 211 -3.88 6.82 4.58
C PHE A 211 -4.81 7.64 5.48
N ARG A 212 -6.08 7.23 5.60
CA ARG A 212 -7.03 7.91 6.47
C ARG A 212 -6.83 7.43 7.91
N PRO A 213 -6.81 8.35 8.89
CA PRO A 213 -6.74 7.97 10.29
C PRO A 213 -8.01 7.20 10.69
N VAL A 214 -7.85 6.26 11.61
CA VAL A 214 -8.97 5.60 12.28
C VAL A 214 -9.74 6.66 13.09
N LYS A 215 -11.07 6.72 12.91
CA LYS A 215 -11.91 7.76 13.54
C LYS A 215 -12.78 7.22 14.68
N VAL A 216 -12.65 5.94 14.99
CA VAL A 216 -13.46 5.27 16.02
C VAL A 216 -12.60 4.99 17.25
N ASP A 217 -13.21 5.04 18.42
CA ASP A 217 -12.53 4.76 19.69
C ASP A 217 -12.30 3.26 19.88
N ASP A 218 -13.29 2.44 19.51
CA ASP A 218 -13.21 0.99 19.59
C ASP A 218 -12.83 0.41 18.22
N VAL A 219 -11.73 -0.34 18.19
CA VAL A 219 -11.17 -0.96 16.98
C VAL A 219 -12.21 -1.77 16.20
N GLU A 220 -13.06 -2.52 16.90
CA GLU A 220 -14.08 -3.42 16.33
C GLU A 220 -15.16 -2.67 15.52
N ASN A 221 -15.32 -1.36 15.75
CA ASN A 221 -16.28 -0.52 15.03
C ASN A 221 -15.70 0.11 13.76
N HIS A 222 -14.42 -0.15 13.44
CA HIS A 222 -13.79 0.38 12.24
C HIS A 222 -14.19 -0.44 10.99
N HIS A 223 -14.58 0.26 9.94
CA HIS A 223 -14.86 -0.33 8.62
C HIS A 223 -13.71 0.00 7.67
N MET A 224 -13.10 -1.05 7.11
CA MET A 224 -12.05 -0.90 6.10
C MET A 224 -12.65 -0.49 4.75
N HIS A 225 -11.88 0.29 4.01
CA HIS A 225 -12.20 0.57 2.61
C HIS A 225 -12.01 -0.69 1.76
N SER A 226 -12.89 -0.84 0.78
CA SER A 226 -12.86 -1.94 -0.17
C SER A 226 -11.75 -1.73 -1.20
N GLU A 227 -10.88 -2.72 -1.39
CA GLU A 227 -9.78 -2.72 -2.36
C GLU A 227 -9.85 -3.95 -3.25
N PHE A 228 -9.57 -3.76 -4.54
CA PHE A 228 -9.64 -4.85 -5.53
C PHE A 228 -8.33 -5.62 -5.57
N TYR A 229 -8.44 -6.95 -5.52
CA TYR A 229 -7.28 -7.84 -5.63
C TYR A 229 -7.44 -8.90 -6.72
N VAL A 230 -6.32 -9.41 -7.19
CA VAL A 230 -6.21 -10.54 -8.11
C VAL A 230 -5.11 -11.49 -7.63
N VAL A 231 -5.40 -12.79 -7.68
CA VAL A 231 -4.43 -13.87 -7.48
C VAL A 231 -4.54 -14.79 -8.71
N GLU A 232 -3.50 -14.83 -9.52
CA GLU A 232 -3.44 -15.71 -10.69
C GLU A 232 -3.27 -17.18 -10.28
N GLU A 233 -3.74 -18.11 -11.11
CA GLU A 233 -3.78 -19.53 -10.79
C GLU A 233 -2.39 -20.12 -10.55
N ASP A 234 -1.42 -19.81 -11.39
CA ASP A 234 -0.04 -20.25 -11.27
C ASP A 234 0.62 -19.73 -9.99
N GLN A 235 0.30 -18.50 -9.59
CA GLN A 235 0.79 -17.88 -8.35
C GLN A 235 0.17 -18.53 -7.11
N ALA A 236 -1.14 -18.79 -7.15
CA ALA A 236 -1.82 -19.51 -6.07
C ALA A 236 -1.24 -20.92 -5.88
N ASN A 237 -1.00 -21.63 -6.98
CA ASN A 237 -0.40 -22.97 -6.96
C ASN A 237 1.02 -22.94 -6.37
N LEU A 238 1.87 -22.00 -6.79
CA LEU A 238 3.23 -21.83 -6.27
C LEU A 238 3.24 -21.62 -4.75
N ILE A 239 2.36 -20.74 -4.25
CA ILE A 239 2.26 -20.43 -2.82
C ILE A 239 1.75 -21.64 -2.03
N ASN A 240 0.71 -22.32 -2.53
CA ASN A 240 0.16 -23.51 -1.90
C ASN A 240 1.19 -24.66 -1.86
N GLU A 241 1.94 -24.87 -2.93
CA GLU A 241 3.01 -25.86 -2.97
C GLU A 241 4.14 -25.55 -1.98
N THR A 242 4.50 -24.28 -1.83
CA THR A 242 5.46 -23.84 -0.80
C THR A 242 5.00 -24.28 0.58
N LYS A 243 3.76 -24.00 0.97
CA LYS A 243 3.20 -24.41 2.28
C LYS A 243 3.18 -25.92 2.43
N LYS A 244 2.74 -26.65 1.40
CA LYS A 244 2.68 -28.11 1.40
C LYS A 244 4.05 -28.75 1.60
N ASN A 245 5.11 -28.13 1.07
CA ASN A 245 6.49 -28.61 1.18
C ASN A 245 7.21 -28.13 2.45
N GLY A 246 6.51 -27.44 3.36
CA GLY A 246 7.06 -26.95 4.63
C GLY A 246 7.87 -25.65 4.52
N GLY A 247 7.83 -24.98 3.37
CA GLY A 247 8.39 -23.64 3.18
C GLY A 247 7.50 -22.55 3.81
N ARG A 248 8.10 -21.39 4.07
CA ARG A 248 7.40 -20.23 4.64
C ARG A 248 6.86 -19.33 3.55
N VAL A 249 5.69 -18.74 3.79
CA VAL A 249 5.12 -17.69 2.97
C VAL A 249 5.44 -16.35 3.61
N ILE A 250 6.28 -15.55 2.94
CA ILE A 250 6.79 -14.27 3.41
C ILE A 250 6.10 -13.17 2.61
N SER A 251 5.22 -12.44 3.26
CA SER A 251 4.50 -11.34 2.62
C SER A 251 5.35 -10.08 2.58
N VAL A 252 5.49 -9.46 1.42
CA VAL A 252 6.08 -8.13 1.27
C VAL A 252 4.97 -7.09 1.26
N GLY A 253 4.86 -6.38 2.36
CA GLY A 253 3.85 -5.36 2.61
C GLY A 253 2.53 -5.90 3.15
N THR A 254 1.83 -5.01 3.83
CA THR A 254 0.49 -5.28 4.38
C THR A 254 -0.55 -5.51 3.27
N THR A 255 -0.31 -5.00 2.06
CA THR A 255 -1.17 -5.21 0.90
C THR A 255 -1.13 -6.65 0.40
N SER A 256 0.06 -7.25 0.25
CA SER A 256 0.20 -8.68 -0.07
C SER A 256 -0.39 -9.55 1.03
N CYS A 257 -0.16 -9.20 2.30
CA CYS A 257 -0.74 -9.88 3.44
C CYS A 257 -2.28 -9.90 3.37
N ARG A 258 -2.90 -8.73 3.17
CA ARG A 258 -4.36 -8.62 3.08
C ARG A 258 -4.93 -9.40 1.90
N THR A 259 -4.25 -9.41 0.76
CA THR A 259 -4.63 -10.23 -0.40
C THR A 259 -4.60 -11.71 -0.07
N LEU A 260 -3.48 -12.19 0.48
CA LEU A 260 -3.31 -13.60 0.83
C LEU A 260 -4.33 -14.06 1.85
N GLU A 261 -4.53 -13.30 2.92
CA GLU A 261 -5.50 -13.64 3.97
C GLU A 261 -6.94 -13.59 3.49
N SER A 262 -7.28 -12.70 2.54
CA SER A 262 -8.61 -12.61 1.94
C SER A 262 -8.92 -13.75 0.99
N ALA A 263 -7.94 -14.18 0.18
CA ALA A 263 -8.12 -15.21 -0.83
C ALA A 263 -7.90 -16.65 -0.27
N THR A 264 -7.44 -16.78 0.97
CA THR A 264 -7.22 -18.08 1.61
C THR A 264 -8.47 -18.52 2.38
N GLY A 265 -8.94 -19.73 2.08
CA GLY A 265 -10.05 -20.37 2.77
C GLY A 265 -9.69 -20.80 4.21
N GLU A 266 -10.70 -21.19 4.98
CA GLU A 266 -10.50 -21.75 6.34
C GLU A 266 -9.73 -23.09 6.34
N ASP A 267 -9.62 -23.72 5.19
CA ASP A 267 -8.81 -24.91 4.96
C ASP A 267 -7.31 -24.61 4.72
N GLY A 268 -6.92 -23.34 4.78
CA GLY A 268 -5.55 -22.89 4.56
C GLY A 268 -5.09 -22.93 3.10
N ILE A 269 -6.02 -23.07 2.14
CA ILE A 269 -5.70 -23.11 0.71
C ILE A 269 -5.97 -21.74 0.09
N LEU A 270 -4.95 -21.16 -0.55
CA LEU A 270 -5.07 -19.95 -1.34
C LEU A 270 -5.81 -20.25 -2.65
N ARG A 271 -6.83 -19.45 -2.93
CA ARG A 271 -7.65 -19.60 -4.14
C ARG A 271 -7.30 -18.53 -5.17
N ALA A 272 -7.12 -18.98 -6.41
CA ALA A 272 -7.00 -18.07 -7.53
C ALA A 272 -8.34 -17.36 -7.81
N GLY A 273 -8.25 -16.16 -8.34
CA GLY A 273 -9.38 -15.34 -8.71
C GLY A 273 -9.20 -13.88 -8.38
N SER A 274 -10.26 -13.12 -8.55
CA SER A 274 -10.29 -11.70 -8.21
C SER A 274 -11.48 -11.38 -7.32
N GLY A 275 -11.35 -10.32 -6.54
CA GLY A 275 -12.39 -9.91 -5.62
C GLY A 275 -12.12 -8.57 -4.95
N TRP A 276 -13.04 -8.18 -4.10
CA TRP A 276 -12.92 -7.01 -3.26
C TRP A 276 -12.66 -7.43 -1.82
N THR A 277 -11.70 -6.81 -1.17
CA THR A 277 -11.39 -7.08 0.24
C THR A 277 -11.62 -5.85 1.10
N GLU A 278 -12.29 -6.07 2.22
CA GLU A 278 -12.45 -5.14 3.32
C GLU A 278 -11.85 -5.73 4.60
N ILE A 279 -10.94 -6.71 4.44
CA ILE A 279 -10.38 -7.42 5.57
C ILE A 279 -9.68 -6.44 6.53
N PHE A 280 -10.08 -6.50 7.77
CA PHE A 280 -9.48 -5.76 8.87
C PHE A 280 -8.79 -6.72 9.82
N ILE A 281 -7.48 -6.68 9.84
CA ILE A 281 -6.63 -7.55 10.66
C ILE A 281 -6.16 -6.76 11.88
N TYR A 282 -6.51 -7.24 13.07
CA TYR A 282 -6.12 -6.67 14.36
C TYR A 282 -5.91 -7.79 15.38
N PRO A 283 -5.33 -7.54 16.56
CA PRO A 283 -5.04 -8.58 17.56
C PRO A 283 -6.24 -9.46 17.86
N GLY A 284 -6.02 -10.79 17.79
CA GLY A 284 -7.06 -11.84 17.84
C GLY A 284 -7.33 -12.47 16.47
N TYR A 285 -6.87 -11.86 15.37
CA TYR A 285 -6.94 -12.47 14.04
C TYR A 285 -6.03 -13.68 13.94
N ARG A 286 -6.53 -14.77 13.35
CA ARG A 286 -5.75 -15.98 13.09
C ARG A 286 -5.31 -16.00 11.64
N PHE A 287 -4.01 -15.83 11.41
CA PHE A 287 -3.43 -15.90 10.07
C PHE A 287 -3.56 -17.30 9.48
N LYS A 288 -3.95 -17.37 8.21
CA LYS A 288 -4.22 -18.60 7.47
C LYS A 288 -3.10 -18.96 6.51
N MET A 289 -2.44 -17.95 5.96
CA MET A 289 -1.45 -18.13 4.88
C MET A 289 -0.06 -17.64 5.24
N ILE A 290 0.09 -16.41 5.72
CA ILE A 290 1.43 -15.84 5.91
C ILE A 290 2.12 -16.38 7.17
N ASP A 291 3.42 -16.57 7.06
CA ASP A 291 4.30 -16.97 8.18
C ASP A 291 5.14 -15.78 8.65
N CYS A 292 5.61 -14.94 7.73
CA CYS A 292 6.47 -13.78 7.97
C CYS A 292 5.96 -12.57 7.20
N LEU A 293 6.32 -11.39 7.66
CA LEU A 293 5.94 -10.12 7.04
C LEU A 293 7.12 -9.17 6.97
N ILE A 294 7.39 -8.62 5.78
CA ILE A 294 8.30 -7.49 5.56
C ILE A 294 7.42 -6.26 5.37
N THR A 295 7.64 -5.21 6.14
CA THR A 295 6.81 -4.01 6.10
C THR A 295 7.59 -2.75 6.46
N ASN A 296 7.01 -1.57 6.21
CA ASN A 296 7.53 -0.31 6.75
C ASN A 296 7.06 -0.09 8.19
N PHE A 297 7.61 0.90 8.87
CA PHE A 297 7.06 1.39 10.14
C PHE A 297 5.79 2.23 9.89
N HIS A 298 4.76 1.98 10.69
CA HIS A 298 3.41 2.53 10.50
C HIS A 298 3.09 3.65 11.49
N LEU A 299 2.06 4.45 11.17
CA LEU A 299 1.55 5.52 12.01
C LEU A 299 1.02 5.00 13.36
N PRO A 300 1.14 5.79 14.44
CA PRO A 300 0.37 5.55 15.66
C PRO A 300 -1.13 5.42 15.34
N GLU A 301 -1.80 4.55 16.09
CA GLU A 301 -3.25 4.34 16.02
C GLU A 301 -3.78 3.92 14.62
N SER A 302 -2.89 3.44 13.72
CA SER A 302 -3.27 3.02 12.37
C SER A 302 -3.71 1.56 12.30
N THR A 303 -4.56 1.25 11.32
CA THR A 303 -4.97 -0.13 11.00
C THR A 303 -3.78 -1.03 10.67
N LEU A 304 -2.71 -0.47 10.12
CA LEU A 304 -1.50 -1.20 9.76
C LEU A 304 -0.65 -1.56 11.00
N LEU A 305 -0.60 -0.67 12.01
CA LEU A 305 0.02 -1.00 13.29
C LEU A 305 -0.77 -2.10 14.02
N MET A 306 -2.09 -2.12 13.87
CA MET A 306 -2.94 -3.18 14.41
C MET A 306 -2.68 -4.52 13.71
N LEU A 307 -2.47 -4.53 12.38
CA LEU A 307 -2.15 -5.73 11.60
C LEU A 307 -0.82 -6.35 12.06
N VAL A 308 0.25 -5.57 12.16
CA VAL A 308 1.55 -6.10 12.63
C VAL A 308 1.47 -6.56 14.08
N SER A 309 0.65 -5.89 14.91
CA SER A 309 0.39 -6.30 16.29
C SER A 309 -0.41 -7.61 16.36
N ALA A 310 -1.25 -7.91 15.38
CA ALA A 310 -1.93 -9.20 15.29
C ALA A 310 -0.94 -10.34 14.99
N LEU A 311 0.12 -10.08 14.20
CA LEU A 311 1.08 -11.10 13.79
C LEU A 311 2.09 -11.44 14.91
N ALA A 312 2.64 -10.44 15.60
CA ALA A 312 3.73 -10.62 16.56
C ALA A 312 3.30 -10.46 18.03
N GLY A 313 2.10 -9.97 18.26
CA GLY A 313 1.62 -9.56 19.59
C GLY A 313 1.86 -8.07 19.85
N LYS A 314 0.85 -7.41 20.42
CA LYS A 314 0.85 -5.96 20.63
C LYS A 314 2.05 -5.47 21.44
N GLU A 315 2.37 -6.13 22.55
CA GLU A 315 3.46 -5.71 23.43
C GLU A 315 4.82 -5.71 22.74
N LYS A 316 5.12 -6.77 21.97
CA LYS A 316 6.37 -6.88 21.21
C LYS A 316 6.47 -5.83 20.11
N ILE A 317 5.38 -5.55 19.41
CA ILE A 317 5.33 -4.50 18.37
C ILE A 317 5.50 -3.11 19.00
N MET A 318 4.81 -2.79 20.09
CA MET A 318 4.96 -1.50 20.74
C MET A 318 6.39 -1.29 21.23
N HIS A 319 7.00 -2.31 21.84
CA HIS A 319 8.42 -2.26 22.23
C HIS A 319 9.34 -2.04 21.02
N ALA A 320 9.12 -2.76 19.91
CA ALA A 320 9.91 -2.58 18.69
C ALA A 320 9.79 -1.16 18.10
N TYR A 321 8.61 -0.55 18.17
CA TYR A 321 8.38 0.81 17.69
C TYR A 321 9.01 1.87 18.61
N GLU A 322 8.96 1.68 19.92
CA GLU A 322 9.68 2.53 20.87
C GLU A 322 11.20 2.48 20.64
N GLU A 323 11.75 1.28 20.42
CA GLU A 323 13.16 1.10 20.09
C GLU A 323 13.50 1.71 18.73
N ALA A 324 12.60 1.60 17.72
CA ALA A 324 12.79 2.24 16.42
C ALA A 324 12.85 3.77 16.53
N VAL A 325 12.01 4.38 17.35
CA VAL A 325 12.04 5.84 17.61
C VAL A 325 13.34 6.23 18.30
N LYS A 326 13.75 5.51 19.34
CA LYS A 326 14.98 5.74 20.09
C LYS A 326 16.24 5.62 19.20
N GLU A 327 16.29 4.60 18.37
CA GLU A 327 17.36 4.34 17.41
C GLU A 327 17.24 5.18 16.12
N ARG A 328 16.26 6.10 16.07
CA ARG A 328 16.03 7.04 14.98
C ARG A 328 15.88 6.36 13.62
N TYR A 329 15.07 5.30 13.54
CA TYR A 329 14.60 4.75 12.27
C TYR A 329 13.75 5.77 11.53
N ARG A 330 13.71 5.64 10.21
CA ARG A 330 12.86 6.45 9.34
C ARG A 330 11.50 5.75 9.19
N PHE A 331 10.45 6.52 9.26
CA PHE A 331 9.07 6.02 9.28
C PHE A 331 8.34 6.26 7.95
N PHE A 332 7.32 5.46 7.67
CA PHE A 332 6.38 5.48 6.56
C PHE A 332 6.97 5.10 5.21
N SER A 333 6.33 5.61 4.11
CA SER A 333 6.51 5.13 2.73
C SER A 333 7.95 5.11 2.24
N PHE A 334 8.76 6.11 2.59
CA PHE A 334 10.17 6.19 2.24
C PHE A 334 11.09 5.89 3.44
N GLY A 335 10.52 5.35 4.49
CA GLY A 335 11.23 5.00 5.70
C GLY A 335 12.00 3.69 5.60
N ASP A 336 12.38 3.18 6.77
CA ASP A 336 13.08 1.91 6.93
C ASP A 336 12.09 0.74 6.99
N ALA A 337 12.61 -0.47 7.01
CA ALA A 337 11.85 -1.70 7.00
C ALA A 337 11.90 -2.44 8.33
N MET A 338 10.85 -3.25 8.56
CA MET A 338 10.79 -4.25 9.62
C MET A 338 10.51 -5.62 8.97
N MET A 339 11.18 -6.67 9.43
CA MET A 339 10.82 -8.05 9.16
C MET A 339 10.33 -8.69 10.45
N ILE A 340 9.16 -9.29 10.40
CA ILE A 340 8.54 -10.06 11.48
C ILE A 340 8.58 -11.54 11.09
N GLU A 341 9.31 -12.34 11.84
CA GLU A 341 9.53 -13.76 11.58
C GLU A 341 9.06 -14.65 12.74
#